data_7c3413a58b815520bafd5d4ef0952bf9
#
_entry.id   7c3413a58b815520bafd5d4ef0952bf9
#
_cell.length_a   1.000
_cell.length_b   1.000
_cell.length_c   1.000
_cell.angle_alpha   90.00
_cell.angle_beta   90.00
_cell.angle_gamma   90.00
#
_symmetry.space_group_name_H-M   'P 1'
#
loop_
_entity.id
_entity.type
_entity.pdbx_description
1 polymer ?
#
loop_
_entity_poly.entity_id
_entity_poly.type
_entity_poly.pdbx_seq_one_letter_code
_entity_poly.pdbx_strand_id
1 'polypeptide(L)'
;MILRFFLWSFLRSFKGGNRFWLLLMTVVLNLPIALPIAPTAIAQEKLQDFDYWASLCSSLVKSRKYKEAVEACNQAITINTNEPIAWLERGDAMAGLAMYIEAVVSYDRFIKLKPDNAGALAKRCGALNELERYEDAIASCELALRLDKNWDDASPAMVWYIQGALLKRAGKMAEALESLGLAIRSNPNYSLALTERCDIFNSLDRAADAIQDCDRAIKVNANWGKSTPAIAWKTKGKVQNQLQRFDDALFSYDKAVAIEPTNAQAWAEQGMILWRLGRYAEALASQEWALKAKEKYSLALANSCAALNQLRQYKEALAACNSAIQEGDQQWDYLGSAWAWDQRANALNGLGKYEEALASANRAISLQPSQASFWGNRAATLWALGRFDLALSSTNQAIALNQNSSSAWFNHGRILASLGRTEEALIAYEKAIQGDANIGNQLSLADIWTNKAALLWRLNRFRESITASQQAIGINPKSDTAWFNLGLALMSIDRYAEAAVAYSRAIALDLKNADYWTGRGLALLALNSNPDALVAFEQALKLNPSQTQATISKAIAIERSKPKPLKP
;
A
#
# COMPACT_ATOMS: atom_id res chain seq x y z
N MET A 1 37.72 -38.95 -35.69
CA MET A 1 36.97 -40.12 -36.21
C MET A 1 35.45 -39.93 -36.13
N ILE A 2 34.94 -39.17 -35.19
CA ILE A 2 33.50 -38.99 -34.97
C ILE A 2 32.84 -38.05 -36.02
N LEU A 3 33.57 -37.11 -36.59
CA LEU A 3 33.03 -36.17 -37.61
C LEU A 3 32.83 -36.84 -39.00
N ARG A 4 33.47 -37.97 -39.28
CA ARG A 4 33.28 -38.70 -40.55
C ARG A 4 32.00 -39.56 -40.58
N PHE A 5 31.46 -39.92 -39.44
CA PHE A 5 30.23 -40.73 -39.34
C PHE A 5 28.96 -39.90 -39.54
N PHE A 6 28.97 -38.63 -39.14
CA PHE A 6 27.81 -37.75 -39.31
C PHE A 6 27.62 -37.25 -40.76
N LEU A 7 28.69 -37.08 -41.51
CA LEU A 7 28.58 -36.65 -42.91
C LEU A 7 28.05 -37.76 -43.84
N TRP A 8 28.24 -39.02 -43.47
CA TRP A 8 27.81 -40.16 -44.32
C TRP A 8 26.30 -40.42 -44.20
N SER A 9 25.68 -40.10 -43.10
CA SER A 9 24.22 -40.23 -42.89
C SER A 9 23.44 -39.11 -43.58
N PHE A 10 24.05 -37.94 -43.78
CA PHE A 10 23.38 -36.76 -44.38
C PHE A 10 23.33 -36.85 -45.92
N LEU A 11 24.29 -37.55 -46.55
CA LEU A 11 24.36 -37.69 -48.01
C LEU A 11 23.40 -38.72 -48.62
N ARG A 12 22.70 -39.52 -47.80
CA ARG A 12 21.72 -40.49 -48.27
C ARG A 12 20.31 -39.94 -48.49
N SER A 13 20.03 -38.72 -48.10
CA SER A 13 18.69 -38.13 -48.11
C SER A 13 18.40 -37.16 -49.27
N PHE A 14 19.34 -36.84 -50.15
CA PHE A 14 19.13 -35.92 -51.28
C PHE A 14 19.35 -36.59 -52.63
N LYS A 15 18.27 -37.12 -53.22
CA LYS A 15 18.19 -37.40 -54.65
C LYS A 15 17.60 -36.16 -55.35
N GLY A 16 18.43 -35.41 -56.07
CA GLY A 16 17.98 -34.31 -56.92
C GLY A 16 19.16 -33.43 -57.35
N GLY A 17 19.58 -33.56 -58.59
CA GLY A 17 20.80 -32.98 -59.09
C GLY A 17 20.81 -31.47 -59.25
N ASN A 18 21.92 -30.88 -58.88
CA ASN A 18 22.38 -29.63 -59.49
C ASN A 18 23.91 -29.55 -59.36
N ARG A 19 24.58 -29.44 -60.52
CA ARG A 19 26.03 -29.39 -60.68
C ARG A 19 26.76 -28.22 -60.02
N PHE A 20 26.01 -27.35 -59.35
CA PHE A 20 26.54 -26.14 -58.67
C PHE A 20 27.20 -26.45 -57.30
N TRP A 21 26.86 -27.54 -56.65
CA TRP A 21 27.36 -27.90 -55.32
C TRP A 21 28.70 -28.65 -55.32
N LEU A 22 29.09 -29.22 -56.46
CA LEU A 22 30.40 -29.89 -56.56
C LEU A 22 31.59 -28.92 -56.63
N LEU A 23 31.36 -27.64 -57.07
CA LEU A 23 32.41 -26.62 -57.12
C LEU A 23 32.66 -25.96 -55.77
N LEU A 24 31.64 -25.91 -54.87
CA LEU A 24 31.80 -25.37 -53.52
C LEU A 24 32.54 -26.34 -52.58
N MET A 25 32.42 -27.65 -52.80
CA MET A 25 33.15 -28.65 -52.00
C MET A 25 34.66 -28.73 -52.30
N THR A 26 35.12 -28.39 -53.51
CA THR A 26 36.53 -28.34 -53.84
C THR A 26 37.27 -27.14 -53.31
N VAL A 27 36.55 -26.04 -53.02
CA VAL A 27 37.11 -24.80 -52.39
C VAL A 27 37.27 -24.95 -50.88
N VAL A 28 36.38 -25.71 -50.22
CA VAL A 28 36.41 -25.89 -48.74
C VAL A 28 37.47 -26.91 -48.30
N LEU A 29 37.89 -27.83 -49.22
CA LEU A 29 38.90 -28.86 -48.90
C LEU A 29 40.36 -28.38 -49.10
N ASN A 30 40.55 -27.16 -49.65
CA ASN A 30 41.88 -26.59 -49.86
C ASN A 30 42.22 -25.39 -49.01
N LEU A 31 41.41 -25.12 -47.96
CA LEU A 31 41.83 -24.17 -46.92
C LEU A 31 42.92 -24.82 -46.08
N PRO A 32 44.11 -24.20 -45.94
CA PRO A 32 45.14 -24.71 -45.06
C PRO A 32 44.55 -24.82 -43.67
N ILE A 33 44.52 -26.01 -43.06
CA ILE A 33 44.26 -26.21 -41.64
C ILE A 33 45.32 -25.38 -40.95
N ALA A 34 44.89 -24.18 -40.43
CA ALA A 34 45.75 -23.41 -39.54
C ALA A 34 46.01 -24.31 -38.33
N LEU A 35 47.17 -24.90 -38.28
CA LEU A 35 47.70 -25.47 -37.04
C LEU A 35 47.61 -24.39 -35.98
N PRO A 36 47.21 -24.68 -34.73
CA PRO A 36 47.24 -23.68 -33.67
C PRO A 36 48.67 -23.12 -33.65
N ILE A 37 48.79 -21.83 -34.01
CA ILE A 37 50.07 -21.11 -33.93
C ILE A 37 50.48 -21.23 -32.48
N ALA A 38 51.55 -21.93 -32.21
CA ALA A 38 52.13 -21.96 -30.87
C ALA A 38 52.35 -20.51 -30.43
N PRO A 39 51.92 -20.11 -29.24
CA PRO A 39 52.10 -18.74 -28.77
C PRO A 39 53.57 -18.37 -28.94
N THR A 40 53.84 -17.18 -29.48
CA THR A 40 55.19 -16.66 -29.61
C THR A 40 55.87 -16.66 -28.24
N ALA A 41 57.20 -16.80 -28.18
CA ALA A 41 57.95 -16.82 -26.92
C ALA A 41 57.57 -15.66 -25.99
N ILE A 42 57.31 -14.46 -26.54
CA ILE A 42 56.84 -13.30 -25.82
C ILE A 42 55.43 -13.51 -25.24
N ALA A 43 54.54 -14.24 -25.93
CA ALA A 43 53.19 -14.56 -25.41
C ALA A 43 53.27 -15.65 -24.33
N GLN A 44 54.21 -16.61 -24.45
CA GLN A 44 54.45 -17.62 -23.41
C GLN A 44 55.08 -17.00 -22.14
N GLU A 45 56.01 -16.04 -22.29
CA GLU A 45 56.63 -15.31 -21.19
C GLU A 45 55.59 -14.49 -20.42
N LYS A 46 54.68 -13.77 -21.10
CA LYS A 46 53.55 -13.07 -20.50
C LYS A 46 52.55 -13.99 -19.80
N LEU A 47 52.36 -15.22 -20.25
CA LEU A 47 51.48 -16.19 -19.60
C LEU A 47 51.99 -16.68 -18.24
N GLN A 48 53.28 -16.51 -17.96
CA GLN A 48 53.93 -16.86 -16.69
C GLN A 48 54.30 -15.63 -15.83
N ASP A 49 53.92 -14.42 -16.26
CA ASP A 49 54.21 -13.17 -15.57
C ASP A 49 53.07 -12.80 -14.62
N PHE A 50 53.34 -12.85 -13.32
CA PHE A 50 52.40 -12.44 -12.27
C PHE A 50 51.96 -10.97 -12.44
N ASP A 51 52.92 -10.06 -12.67
CA ASP A 51 52.64 -8.62 -12.75
C ASP A 51 51.73 -8.28 -13.93
N TYR A 52 51.87 -9.00 -15.05
CA TYR A 52 50.95 -8.87 -16.17
C TYR A 52 49.51 -9.23 -15.78
N TRP A 53 49.29 -10.40 -15.18
CA TRP A 53 47.96 -10.88 -14.83
C TRP A 53 47.34 -10.07 -13.67
N ALA A 54 48.14 -9.68 -12.68
CA ALA A 54 47.68 -8.84 -11.59
C ALA A 54 47.26 -7.43 -12.07
N SER A 55 48.07 -6.83 -12.96
CA SER A 55 47.73 -5.55 -13.58
C SER A 55 46.48 -5.61 -14.45
N LEU A 56 46.34 -6.69 -15.23
CA LEU A 56 45.14 -6.92 -16.05
C LEU A 56 43.92 -7.12 -15.18
N CYS A 57 44.01 -7.93 -14.11
CA CYS A 57 42.96 -8.15 -13.14
C CYS A 57 42.45 -6.81 -12.55
N SER A 58 43.38 -5.97 -12.03
CA SER A 58 43.04 -4.65 -11.45
C SER A 58 42.41 -3.71 -12.48
N SER A 59 42.92 -3.67 -13.70
CA SER A 59 42.34 -2.87 -14.79
C SER A 59 40.93 -3.29 -15.15
N LEU A 60 40.66 -4.61 -15.20
CA LEU A 60 39.37 -5.18 -15.51
C LEU A 60 38.34 -4.93 -14.36
N VAL A 61 38.76 -5.01 -13.09
CA VAL A 61 37.94 -4.65 -11.93
C VAL A 61 37.54 -3.17 -12.01
N LYS A 62 38.50 -2.27 -12.26
CA LYS A 62 38.24 -0.82 -12.42
C LYS A 62 37.30 -0.54 -13.59
N SER A 63 37.40 -1.32 -14.66
CA SER A 63 36.51 -1.23 -15.84
C SER A 63 35.19 -1.95 -15.66
N ARG A 64 34.91 -2.55 -14.50
CA ARG A 64 33.70 -3.34 -14.17
C ARG A 64 33.48 -4.56 -15.08
N LYS A 65 34.53 -5.06 -15.71
CA LYS A 65 34.52 -6.30 -16.49
C LYS A 65 34.80 -7.50 -15.59
N TYR A 66 33.87 -7.74 -14.66
CA TYR A 66 34.11 -8.63 -13.53
C TYR A 66 34.34 -10.10 -13.91
N LYS A 67 33.72 -10.62 -14.98
CA LYS A 67 33.93 -12.00 -15.41
C LYS A 67 35.39 -12.21 -15.90
N GLU A 68 35.83 -11.34 -16.78
CA GLU A 68 37.20 -11.36 -17.30
C GLU A 68 38.22 -11.06 -16.18
N ALA A 69 37.84 -10.17 -15.21
CA ALA A 69 38.68 -9.89 -14.05
C ALA A 69 38.92 -11.14 -13.20
N VAL A 70 37.89 -11.95 -12.94
CA VAL A 70 38.01 -13.19 -12.18
C VAL A 70 39.00 -14.17 -12.87
N GLU A 71 38.92 -14.28 -14.18
CA GLU A 71 39.84 -15.14 -14.96
C GLU A 71 41.30 -14.65 -14.83
N ALA A 72 41.54 -13.35 -15.02
CA ALA A 72 42.87 -12.74 -14.87
C ALA A 72 43.42 -12.88 -13.45
N CYS A 73 42.60 -12.62 -12.43
CA CYS A 73 42.98 -12.77 -11.02
C CYS A 73 43.33 -14.23 -10.68
N ASN A 74 42.56 -15.20 -11.19
CA ASN A 74 42.86 -16.62 -10.99
C ASN A 74 44.20 -17.03 -11.63
N GLN A 75 44.53 -16.48 -12.80
CA GLN A 75 45.85 -16.71 -13.41
C GLN A 75 47.00 -16.14 -12.55
N ALA A 76 46.85 -14.91 -12.06
CA ALA A 76 47.81 -14.30 -11.13
C ALA A 76 48.00 -15.16 -9.86
N ILE A 77 46.90 -15.60 -9.24
CA ILE A 77 46.89 -16.45 -8.03
C ILE A 77 47.56 -17.81 -8.30
N THR A 78 47.38 -18.38 -9.49
CA THR A 78 48.01 -19.66 -9.87
C THR A 78 49.52 -19.51 -9.94
N ILE A 79 50.02 -18.37 -10.41
CA ILE A 79 51.45 -18.08 -10.52
C ILE A 79 52.05 -17.79 -9.16
N ASN A 80 51.40 -16.94 -8.35
CA ASN A 80 51.85 -16.60 -6.98
C ASN A 80 50.67 -16.48 -6.01
N THR A 81 50.40 -17.52 -5.26
CA THR A 81 49.31 -17.58 -4.29
C THR A 81 49.55 -16.76 -3.00
N ASN A 82 50.77 -16.28 -2.76
CA ASN A 82 51.15 -15.53 -1.57
C ASN A 82 51.14 -14.01 -1.80
N GLU A 83 50.87 -13.55 -3.02
CA GLU A 83 50.71 -12.12 -3.28
C GLU A 83 49.30 -11.66 -2.98
N PRO A 84 49.13 -10.76 -2.02
CA PRO A 84 47.79 -10.39 -1.50
C PRO A 84 46.91 -9.73 -2.55
N ILE A 85 47.47 -8.86 -3.42
CA ILE A 85 46.67 -7.98 -4.29
C ILE A 85 45.72 -8.77 -5.21
N ALA A 86 46.16 -9.90 -5.74
CA ALA A 86 45.32 -10.71 -6.62
C ALA A 86 44.10 -11.30 -5.89
N TRP A 87 44.23 -11.60 -4.59
CA TRP A 87 43.13 -12.05 -3.77
C TRP A 87 42.12 -10.91 -3.47
N LEU A 88 42.60 -9.69 -3.20
CA LEU A 88 41.74 -8.53 -2.97
C LEU A 88 40.90 -8.21 -4.21
N GLU A 89 41.56 -8.07 -5.35
CA GLU A 89 40.92 -7.77 -6.63
C GLU A 89 39.97 -8.90 -7.09
N ARG A 90 40.31 -10.17 -6.82
CA ARG A 90 39.41 -11.30 -7.04
C ARG A 90 38.15 -11.19 -6.17
N GLY A 91 38.30 -10.79 -4.90
CA GLY A 91 37.21 -10.53 -3.99
C GLY A 91 36.28 -9.43 -4.52
N ASP A 92 36.87 -8.33 -5.02
CA ASP A 92 36.13 -7.21 -5.60
C ASP A 92 35.37 -7.62 -6.89
N ALA A 93 36.02 -8.41 -7.76
CA ALA A 93 35.38 -8.94 -8.95
C ALA A 93 34.22 -9.88 -8.62
N MET A 94 34.40 -10.80 -7.66
CA MET A 94 33.37 -11.70 -7.18
C MET A 94 32.18 -10.96 -6.56
N ALA A 95 32.46 -9.94 -5.71
CA ALA A 95 31.43 -9.08 -5.14
C ALA A 95 30.66 -8.30 -6.24
N GLY A 96 31.37 -7.84 -7.28
CA GLY A 96 30.78 -7.20 -8.46
C GLY A 96 29.84 -8.11 -9.26
N LEU A 97 30.06 -9.43 -9.20
CA LEU A 97 29.20 -10.46 -9.80
C LEU A 97 28.10 -10.95 -8.82
N ALA A 98 27.99 -10.35 -7.64
CA ALA A 98 27.12 -10.81 -6.53
C ALA A 98 27.43 -12.24 -6.04
N MET A 99 28.65 -12.75 -6.29
CA MET A 99 29.17 -14.02 -5.78
C MET A 99 29.82 -13.80 -4.41
N TYR A 100 29.00 -13.48 -3.41
CA TYR A 100 29.50 -12.98 -2.12
C TYR A 100 30.20 -14.03 -1.28
N ILE A 101 29.87 -15.31 -1.41
CA ILE A 101 30.57 -16.41 -0.73
C ILE A 101 32.04 -16.45 -1.19
N GLU A 102 32.27 -16.45 -2.49
CA GLU A 102 33.59 -16.49 -3.11
C GLU A 102 34.36 -15.19 -2.86
N ALA A 103 33.66 -14.05 -2.76
CA ALA A 103 34.24 -12.79 -2.37
C ALA A 103 34.79 -12.85 -0.94
N VAL A 104 33.99 -13.35 0.02
CA VAL A 104 34.43 -13.52 1.42
C VAL A 104 35.64 -14.43 1.51
N VAL A 105 35.67 -15.57 0.80
CA VAL A 105 36.81 -16.49 0.76
C VAL A 105 38.08 -15.77 0.25
N SER A 106 37.94 -14.91 -0.77
CA SER A 106 39.05 -14.16 -1.33
C SER A 106 39.58 -13.09 -0.36
N TYR A 107 38.65 -12.36 0.31
CA TYR A 107 39.02 -11.38 1.33
C TYR A 107 39.64 -12.05 2.58
N ASP A 108 39.15 -13.21 3.00
CA ASP A 108 39.76 -13.99 4.09
C ASP A 108 41.20 -14.37 3.77
N ARG A 109 41.48 -14.75 2.51
CA ARG A 109 42.85 -15.09 2.09
C ARG A 109 43.73 -13.85 2.08
N PHE A 110 43.23 -12.71 1.58
CA PHE A 110 43.95 -11.44 1.64
C PHE A 110 44.28 -11.04 3.08
N ILE A 111 43.28 -11.05 3.99
CA ILE A 111 43.41 -10.69 5.39
C ILE A 111 44.42 -11.59 6.12
N LYS A 112 44.47 -12.89 5.77
CA LYS A 112 45.48 -13.80 6.32
C LYS A 112 46.89 -13.41 5.90
N LEU A 113 47.08 -12.84 4.72
CA LEU A 113 48.37 -12.40 4.19
C LEU A 113 48.74 -10.97 4.69
N LYS A 114 47.71 -10.10 4.83
CA LYS A 114 47.82 -8.73 5.31
C LYS A 114 46.74 -8.42 6.34
N PRO A 115 46.96 -8.77 7.63
CA PRO A 115 45.93 -8.67 8.67
C PRO A 115 45.63 -7.22 9.13
N ASP A 116 46.45 -6.26 8.78
CA ASP A 116 46.36 -4.85 9.20
C ASP A 116 45.73 -3.93 8.11
N ASN A 117 44.89 -4.48 7.24
CA ASN A 117 44.22 -3.73 6.19
C ASN A 117 42.72 -3.56 6.52
N ALA A 118 42.33 -2.34 6.93
CA ALA A 118 40.95 -2.00 7.26
C ALA A 118 40.05 -2.03 6.03
N GLY A 119 40.57 -1.69 4.83
CA GLY A 119 39.81 -1.73 3.58
C GLY A 119 39.31 -3.12 3.22
N ALA A 120 40.17 -4.13 3.33
CA ALA A 120 39.79 -5.51 3.07
C ALA A 120 38.76 -6.03 4.08
N LEU A 121 38.90 -5.69 5.36
CA LEU A 121 37.92 -6.01 6.40
C LEU A 121 36.57 -5.32 6.14
N ALA A 122 36.58 -4.07 5.67
CA ALA A 122 35.39 -3.32 5.28
C ALA A 122 34.67 -3.99 4.09
N LYS A 123 35.40 -4.41 3.07
CA LYS A 123 34.86 -5.13 1.91
C LYS A 123 34.27 -6.49 2.32
N ARG A 124 34.97 -7.22 3.21
CA ARG A 124 34.48 -8.46 3.81
C ARG A 124 33.18 -8.24 4.61
N CYS A 125 33.12 -7.19 5.43
CA CYS A 125 31.91 -6.81 6.17
C CYS A 125 30.74 -6.56 5.19
N GLY A 126 30.97 -5.83 4.10
CA GLY A 126 29.96 -5.61 3.05
C GLY A 126 29.47 -6.89 2.41
N ALA A 127 30.36 -7.80 2.04
CA ALA A 127 30.01 -9.09 1.45
C ALA A 127 29.25 -9.99 2.43
N LEU A 128 29.62 -10.02 3.70
CA LEU A 128 28.92 -10.76 4.75
C LEU A 128 27.52 -10.20 5.03
N ASN A 129 27.34 -8.86 4.95
CA ASN A 129 26.02 -8.23 5.04
C ASN A 129 25.10 -8.66 3.88
N GLU A 130 25.61 -8.76 2.65
CA GLU A 130 24.83 -9.25 1.49
C GLU A 130 24.47 -10.74 1.62
N LEU A 131 25.25 -11.52 2.38
CA LEU A 131 24.97 -12.92 2.72
C LEU A 131 24.05 -13.08 3.94
N GLU A 132 23.58 -12.00 4.53
CA GLU A 132 22.77 -11.98 5.76
C GLU A 132 23.48 -12.62 6.99
N ARG A 133 24.82 -12.72 6.94
CA ARG A 133 25.66 -13.20 8.04
C ARG A 133 25.99 -12.02 8.98
N TYR A 134 24.98 -11.53 9.66
CA TYR A 134 25.03 -10.24 10.37
C TYR A 134 26.03 -10.18 11.50
N GLU A 135 26.18 -11.24 12.29
CA GLU A 135 27.15 -11.31 13.40
C GLU A 135 28.60 -11.24 12.89
N ASP A 136 28.92 -12.02 11.87
CA ASP A 136 30.22 -12.03 11.24
C ASP A 136 30.53 -10.68 10.53
N ALA A 137 29.50 -10.06 9.95
CA ALA A 137 29.61 -8.73 9.33
C ALA A 137 29.95 -7.67 10.38
N ILE A 138 29.23 -7.64 11.50
CA ILE A 138 29.48 -6.71 12.61
C ILE A 138 30.91 -6.88 13.12
N ALA A 139 31.34 -8.11 13.40
CA ALA A 139 32.69 -8.39 13.88
C ALA A 139 33.78 -7.89 12.90
N SER A 140 33.55 -8.08 11.59
CA SER A 140 34.48 -7.63 10.53
C SER A 140 34.52 -6.10 10.44
N CYS A 141 33.36 -5.43 10.53
CA CYS A 141 33.24 -3.99 10.55
C CYS A 141 33.95 -3.38 11.79
N GLU A 142 33.72 -3.92 12.97
CA GLU A 142 34.37 -3.46 14.21
C GLU A 142 35.88 -3.59 14.15
N LEU A 143 36.40 -4.68 13.58
CA LEU A 143 37.83 -4.88 13.42
C LEU A 143 38.43 -3.86 12.44
N ALA A 144 37.72 -3.56 11.31
CA ALA A 144 38.16 -2.54 10.38
C ALA A 144 38.26 -1.16 11.05
N LEU A 145 37.23 -0.78 11.83
CA LEU A 145 37.21 0.50 12.56
C LEU A 145 38.24 0.59 13.66
N ARG A 146 38.56 -0.53 14.34
CA ARG A 146 39.63 -0.56 15.35
C ARG A 146 41.03 -0.40 14.76
N LEU A 147 41.26 -0.98 13.56
CA LEU A 147 42.54 -0.81 12.88
C LEU A 147 42.74 0.61 12.38
N ASP A 148 41.73 1.22 11.83
CA ASP A 148 41.66 2.60 11.31
C ASP A 148 42.88 3.01 10.45
N LYS A 149 43.37 2.07 9.63
CA LYS A 149 44.52 2.29 8.73
C LYS A 149 44.39 1.41 7.48
N ASN A 150 45.06 1.80 6.42
CA ASN A 150 45.08 1.06 5.14
C ASN A 150 43.68 0.82 4.62
N TRP A 151 42.88 1.90 4.42
CA TRP A 151 41.51 1.83 3.95
C TRP A 151 41.37 1.56 2.46
N ASP A 152 42.47 1.76 1.69
CA ASP A 152 42.48 1.66 0.22
C ASP A 152 41.36 2.52 -0.42
N ASP A 153 40.46 1.88 -1.17
CA ASP A 153 39.29 2.53 -1.77
C ASP A 153 38.02 2.48 -0.87
N ALA A 154 38.07 1.79 0.27
CA ALA A 154 37.02 1.79 1.27
C ALA A 154 37.07 3.07 2.13
N SER A 155 36.02 3.33 2.90
CA SER A 155 35.98 4.47 3.79
C SER A 155 35.37 4.12 5.16
N PRO A 156 35.82 4.75 6.23
CA PRO A 156 35.19 4.59 7.55
C PRO A 156 33.70 4.91 7.52
N ALA A 157 33.27 5.89 6.71
CA ALA A 157 31.86 6.24 6.56
C ALA A 157 31.00 5.08 6.05
N MET A 158 31.51 4.28 5.10
CA MET A 158 30.81 3.10 4.58
C MET A 158 30.66 2.04 5.67
N VAL A 159 31.70 1.80 6.46
CA VAL A 159 31.67 0.79 7.53
C VAL A 159 30.69 1.19 8.64
N TRP A 160 30.74 2.46 9.07
CA TRP A 160 29.78 3.01 10.02
C TRP A 160 28.35 2.93 9.51
N TYR A 161 28.12 3.16 8.21
CA TYR A 161 26.81 2.99 7.59
C TYR A 161 26.34 1.53 7.65
N ILE A 162 27.19 0.57 7.23
CA ILE A 162 26.84 -0.87 7.25
C ILE A 162 26.54 -1.30 8.69
N GLN A 163 27.36 -0.92 9.65
CA GLN A 163 27.13 -1.23 11.06
C GLN A 163 25.81 -0.65 11.56
N GLY A 164 25.51 0.60 11.22
CA GLY A 164 24.24 1.23 11.59
C GLY A 164 23.03 0.51 10.98
N ALA A 165 23.10 0.08 9.72
CA ALA A 165 22.06 -0.69 9.06
C ALA A 165 21.85 -2.07 9.71
N LEU A 166 22.93 -2.76 10.07
CA LEU A 166 22.90 -4.03 10.78
C LEU A 166 22.29 -3.91 12.19
N LEU A 167 22.70 -2.90 12.95
CA LEU A 167 22.16 -2.62 14.29
C LEU A 167 20.67 -2.29 14.25
N LYS A 168 20.22 -1.55 13.23
CA LYS A 168 18.79 -1.30 12.98
C LYS A 168 18.03 -2.61 12.78
N ARG A 169 18.53 -3.54 11.94
CA ARG A 169 17.93 -4.86 11.74
C ARG A 169 17.88 -5.69 13.03
N ALA A 170 18.90 -5.57 13.87
CA ALA A 170 18.97 -6.20 15.18
C ALA A 170 18.06 -5.53 16.25
N GLY A 171 17.31 -4.48 15.89
CA GLY A 171 16.45 -3.74 16.80
C GLY A 171 17.19 -2.78 17.75
N LYS A 172 18.52 -2.62 17.62
CA LYS A 172 19.37 -1.78 18.45
C LYS A 172 19.39 -0.33 17.94
N MET A 173 18.24 0.34 18.03
CA MET A 173 18.02 1.64 17.38
C MET A 173 18.96 2.75 17.87
N ALA A 174 19.28 2.78 19.17
CA ALA A 174 20.18 3.80 19.74
C ALA A 174 21.62 3.65 19.19
N GLU A 175 22.15 2.43 19.19
CA GLU A 175 23.49 2.13 18.64
C GLU A 175 23.53 2.37 17.11
N ALA A 176 22.43 2.07 16.41
CA ALA A 176 22.30 2.35 14.99
C ALA A 176 22.37 3.87 14.68
N LEU A 177 21.67 4.69 15.47
CA LEU A 177 21.73 6.17 15.34
C LEU A 177 23.14 6.71 15.57
N GLU A 178 23.87 6.16 16.53
CA GLU A 178 25.26 6.55 16.81
C GLU A 178 26.16 6.21 15.62
N SER A 179 26.09 4.97 15.12
CA SER A 179 26.90 4.53 13.97
C SER A 179 26.58 5.33 12.71
N LEU A 180 25.30 5.56 12.39
CA LEU A 180 24.90 6.41 11.26
C LEU A 180 25.33 7.87 11.47
N GLY A 181 25.31 8.37 12.71
CA GLY A 181 25.85 9.67 13.07
C GLY A 181 27.35 9.78 12.77
N LEU A 182 28.13 8.73 13.06
CA LEU A 182 29.57 8.63 12.74
C LEU A 182 29.77 8.56 11.21
N ALA A 183 28.97 7.80 10.49
CA ALA A 183 29.01 7.76 9.04
C ALA A 183 28.81 9.15 8.42
N ILE A 184 27.81 9.90 8.89
CA ILE A 184 27.50 11.25 8.40
C ILE A 184 28.53 12.28 8.83
N ARG A 185 29.17 12.13 10.00
CA ARG A 185 30.30 12.98 10.41
C ARG A 185 31.53 12.74 9.54
N SER A 186 31.82 11.47 9.23
CA SER A 186 32.94 11.10 8.37
C SER A 186 32.70 11.51 6.90
N ASN A 187 31.45 11.41 6.45
CA ASN A 187 31.04 11.87 5.11
C ASN A 187 29.70 12.62 5.19
N PRO A 188 29.70 13.97 5.31
CA PRO A 188 28.49 14.77 5.38
C PRO A 188 27.54 14.67 4.18
N ASN A 189 28.06 14.16 3.06
CA ASN A 189 27.33 13.99 1.81
C ASN A 189 26.87 12.54 1.57
N TYR A 190 26.72 11.75 2.64
CA TYR A 190 26.31 10.36 2.52
C TYR A 190 24.78 10.24 2.58
N SER A 191 24.11 10.41 1.42
CA SER A 191 22.64 10.42 1.32
C SER A 191 22.00 9.14 1.82
N LEU A 192 22.63 7.98 1.58
CA LEU A 192 22.07 6.70 2.03
C LEU A 192 22.07 6.59 3.57
N ALA A 193 23.15 7.05 4.24
CA ALA A 193 23.22 7.07 5.70
C ALA A 193 22.20 8.05 6.31
N LEU A 194 22.00 9.21 5.68
CA LEU A 194 20.95 10.16 6.06
C LEU A 194 19.55 9.54 5.91
N THR A 195 19.30 8.80 4.84
CA THR A 195 18.01 8.14 4.60
C THR A 195 17.73 7.05 5.62
N GLU A 196 18.72 6.21 5.94
CA GLU A 196 18.57 5.19 6.97
C GLU A 196 18.31 5.80 8.35
N ARG A 197 19.00 6.90 8.68
CA ARG A 197 18.75 7.61 9.94
C ARG A 197 17.38 8.28 9.98
N CYS A 198 16.91 8.82 8.84
CA CYS A 198 15.55 9.30 8.69
C CYS A 198 14.51 8.21 9.02
N ASP A 199 14.67 6.97 8.50
CA ASP A 199 13.75 5.87 8.78
C ASP A 199 13.78 5.43 10.25
N ILE A 200 14.95 5.46 10.91
CA ILE A 200 15.05 5.19 12.35
C ILE A 200 14.34 6.28 13.16
N PHE A 201 14.58 7.56 12.87
CA PHE A 201 13.89 8.66 13.55
C PHE A 201 12.38 8.56 13.41
N ASN A 202 11.90 8.16 12.23
CA ASN A 202 10.48 7.89 12.01
C ASN A 202 9.97 6.74 12.90
N SER A 203 10.72 5.67 13.04
CA SER A 203 10.35 4.53 13.90
C SER A 203 10.35 4.88 15.39
N LEU A 204 11.02 5.96 15.78
CA LEU A 204 11.09 6.48 17.14
C LEU A 204 10.15 7.68 17.37
N ASP A 205 9.19 7.92 16.50
CA ASP A 205 8.24 9.04 16.51
C ASP A 205 8.92 10.44 16.52
N ARG A 206 10.18 10.53 16.06
CA ARG A 206 10.95 11.77 15.91
C ARG A 206 10.79 12.36 14.50
N ALA A 207 9.56 12.67 14.12
CA ALA A 207 9.21 13.04 12.75
C ALA A 207 9.94 14.29 12.22
N ALA A 208 10.21 15.29 13.08
CA ALA A 208 10.94 16.50 12.68
C ALA A 208 12.39 16.18 12.25
N ASP A 209 13.10 15.38 13.05
CA ASP A 209 14.45 14.92 12.73
C ASP A 209 14.46 14.04 11.48
N ALA A 210 13.46 13.18 11.35
CA ALA A 210 13.29 12.32 10.18
C ALA A 210 13.15 13.16 8.89
N ILE A 211 12.24 14.13 8.85
CA ILE A 211 12.05 14.99 7.67
C ILE A 211 13.33 15.75 7.35
N GLN A 212 14.02 16.30 8.36
CA GLN A 212 15.27 17.03 8.17
C GLN A 212 16.35 16.17 7.49
N ASP A 213 16.53 14.92 7.94
CA ASP A 213 17.52 14.02 7.36
C ASP A 213 17.13 13.56 5.96
N CYS A 214 15.85 13.24 5.72
CA CYS A 214 15.37 12.90 4.39
C CYS A 214 15.53 14.07 3.40
N ASP A 215 15.21 15.30 3.80
CA ASP A 215 15.40 16.50 2.98
C ASP A 215 16.87 16.76 2.68
N ARG A 216 17.73 16.55 3.67
CA ARG A 216 19.17 16.66 3.47
C ARG A 216 19.69 15.59 2.50
N ALA A 217 19.23 14.33 2.63
CA ALA A 217 19.61 13.26 1.73
C ALA A 217 19.24 13.57 0.28
N ILE A 218 18.03 14.08 0.06
CA ILE A 218 17.52 14.49 -1.26
C ILE A 218 18.32 15.67 -1.82
N LYS A 219 18.61 16.67 -0.99
CA LYS A 219 19.36 17.87 -1.39
C LYS A 219 20.80 17.55 -1.75
N VAL A 220 21.49 16.75 -0.95
CA VAL A 220 22.87 16.31 -1.19
C VAL A 220 22.96 15.45 -2.43
N ASN A 221 22.04 14.51 -2.60
CA ASN A 221 21.91 13.64 -3.77
C ASN A 221 23.24 12.94 -4.18
N ALA A 222 23.98 12.40 -3.24
CA ALA A 222 25.26 11.76 -3.45
C ALA A 222 25.43 10.49 -2.61
N ASN A 223 26.33 9.61 -3.03
CA ASN A 223 26.67 8.38 -2.29
C ASN A 223 25.46 7.47 -2.00
N TRP A 224 24.70 7.15 -3.04
CA TRP A 224 23.55 6.24 -2.97
C TRP A 224 23.95 4.76 -3.06
N GLY A 225 25.21 4.44 -3.38
CA GLY A 225 25.65 3.07 -3.60
C GLY A 225 24.92 2.42 -4.77
N LYS A 226 24.23 1.30 -4.50
CA LYS A 226 23.35 0.62 -5.48
C LYS A 226 21.92 1.18 -5.50
N SER A 227 21.57 2.07 -4.56
CA SER A 227 20.24 2.69 -4.42
C SER A 227 20.12 3.95 -5.27
N THR A 228 18.91 4.49 -5.33
CA THR A 228 18.58 5.74 -6.02
C THR A 228 17.98 6.76 -5.05
N PRO A 229 17.88 8.04 -5.41
CA PRO A 229 17.18 9.03 -4.59
C PRO A 229 15.71 8.67 -4.28
N ALA A 230 15.12 7.73 -5.02
CA ALA A 230 13.75 7.25 -4.79
C ALA A 230 13.55 6.73 -3.35
N ILE A 231 14.58 6.11 -2.76
CA ILE A 231 14.51 5.59 -1.39
C ILE A 231 14.28 6.72 -0.36
N ALA A 232 14.95 7.87 -0.51
CA ALA A 232 14.75 9.00 0.40
C ALA A 232 13.37 9.64 0.22
N TRP A 233 12.91 9.77 -1.00
CA TRP A 233 11.56 10.25 -1.29
C TRP A 233 10.49 9.31 -0.72
N LYS A 234 10.62 8.00 -0.91
CA LYS A 234 9.73 7.00 -0.33
C LYS A 234 9.72 7.08 1.20
N THR A 235 10.89 7.14 1.83
CA THR A 235 11.00 7.24 3.29
C THR A 235 10.37 8.54 3.80
N LYS A 236 10.59 9.67 3.13
CA LYS A 236 9.93 10.94 3.45
C LYS A 236 8.41 10.84 3.35
N GLY A 237 7.89 10.21 2.29
CA GLY A 237 6.47 9.95 2.11
C GLY A 237 5.87 9.13 3.27
N LYS A 238 6.60 8.11 3.74
CA LYS A 238 6.22 7.32 4.92
C LYS A 238 6.11 8.16 6.19
N VAL A 239 7.09 9.04 6.45
CA VAL A 239 7.04 9.98 7.59
C VAL A 239 5.83 10.91 7.50
N GLN A 240 5.61 11.51 6.33
CA GLN A 240 4.49 12.42 6.09
C GLN A 240 3.13 11.74 6.23
N ASN A 241 3.02 10.46 5.82
CA ASN A 241 1.84 9.65 6.01
C ASN A 241 1.55 9.40 7.51
N GLN A 242 2.55 9.11 8.35
CA GLN A 242 2.37 8.97 9.80
C GLN A 242 1.90 10.28 10.45
N LEU A 243 2.37 11.42 9.95
CA LEU A 243 1.91 12.75 10.35
C LEU A 243 0.54 13.13 9.78
N GLN A 244 -0.12 12.23 9.03
CA GLN A 244 -1.38 12.47 8.33
C GLN A 244 -1.33 13.63 7.31
N ARG A 245 -0.12 13.99 6.86
CA ARG A 245 0.11 14.98 5.80
C ARG A 245 0.02 14.32 4.44
N PHE A 246 -1.19 13.91 4.06
CA PHE A 246 -1.40 13.01 2.91
C PHE A 246 -1.03 13.64 1.57
N ASP A 247 -1.29 14.93 1.35
CA ASP A 247 -0.90 15.61 0.10
C ASP A 247 0.62 15.70 -0.05
N ASP A 248 1.34 16.00 1.04
CA ASP A 248 2.80 16.00 1.04
C ASP A 248 3.37 14.58 0.82
N ALA A 249 2.75 13.57 1.45
CA ALA A 249 3.14 12.18 1.26
C ALA A 249 2.94 11.74 -0.20
N LEU A 250 1.79 12.10 -0.80
CA LEU A 250 1.53 11.84 -2.22
C LEU A 250 2.60 12.45 -3.11
N PHE A 251 2.93 13.73 -2.89
CA PHE A 251 4.01 14.40 -3.64
C PHE A 251 5.35 13.65 -3.51
N SER A 252 5.68 13.17 -2.31
CA SER A 252 6.92 12.43 -2.08
C SER A 252 6.93 11.08 -2.79
N TYR A 253 5.81 10.34 -2.76
CA TYR A 253 5.69 9.09 -3.51
C TYR A 253 5.67 9.31 -5.03
N ASP A 254 5.05 10.39 -5.54
CA ASP A 254 5.12 10.77 -6.95
C ASP A 254 6.57 10.94 -7.42
N LYS A 255 7.41 11.59 -6.60
CA LYS A 255 8.84 11.71 -6.89
C LYS A 255 9.56 10.36 -6.84
N ALA A 256 9.23 9.51 -5.88
CA ALA A 256 9.85 8.18 -5.76
C ALA A 256 9.55 7.31 -6.99
N VAL A 257 8.29 7.21 -7.43
CA VAL A 257 7.90 6.39 -8.59
C VAL A 257 8.36 6.99 -9.92
N ALA A 258 8.50 8.32 -10.02
CA ALA A 258 9.07 8.98 -11.20
C ALA A 258 10.56 8.66 -11.38
N ILE A 259 11.32 8.53 -10.28
CA ILE A 259 12.75 8.18 -10.31
C ILE A 259 12.92 6.67 -10.55
N GLU A 260 12.10 5.85 -9.92
CA GLU A 260 12.18 4.39 -9.96
C GLU A 260 10.82 3.75 -10.28
N PRO A 261 10.39 3.75 -11.56
CA PRO A 261 9.07 3.22 -11.97
C PRO A 261 8.88 1.72 -11.70
N THR A 262 9.97 0.97 -11.48
CA THR A 262 9.95 -0.46 -11.14
C THR A 262 9.78 -0.73 -9.65
N ASN A 263 9.68 0.31 -8.81
CA ASN A 263 9.53 0.15 -7.37
C ASN A 263 8.07 -0.14 -7.00
N ALA A 264 7.72 -1.43 -6.96
CA ALA A 264 6.37 -1.89 -6.63
C ALA A 264 5.88 -1.38 -5.27
N GLN A 265 6.77 -1.30 -4.27
CA GLN A 265 6.41 -0.83 -2.94
C GLN A 265 6.02 0.66 -2.96
N ALA A 266 6.78 1.50 -3.66
CA ALA A 266 6.47 2.93 -3.76
C ALA A 266 5.10 3.17 -4.42
N TRP A 267 4.77 2.41 -5.47
CA TRP A 267 3.47 2.45 -6.11
C TRP A 267 2.35 1.99 -5.17
N ALA A 268 2.55 0.90 -4.42
CA ALA A 268 1.54 0.40 -3.49
C ALA A 268 1.27 1.39 -2.35
N GLU A 269 2.31 2.03 -1.81
CA GLU A 269 2.19 3.05 -0.78
C GLU A 269 1.55 4.34 -1.32
N GLN A 270 1.89 4.78 -2.54
CA GLN A 270 1.21 5.89 -3.22
C GLN A 270 -0.29 5.62 -3.35
N GLY A 271 -0.66 4.44 -3.83
CA GLY A 271 -2.06 4.06 -3.96
C GLY A 271 -2.80 4.02 -2.63
N MET A 272 -2.14 3.65 -1.53
CA MET A 272 -2.74 3.73 -0.19
C MET A 272 -2.99 5.19 0.24
N ILE A 273 -2.08 6.12 -0.09
CA ILE A 273 -2.30 7.56 0.18
C ILE A 273 -3.48 8.09 -0.65
N LEU A 274 -3.55 7.75 -1.92
CA LEU A 274 -4.69 8.11 -2.79
C LEU A 274 -6.01 7.56 -2.25
N TRP A 275 -6.01 6.33 -1.73
CA TRP A 275 -7.16 5.73 -1.07
C TRP A 275 -7.59 6.54 0.16
N ARG A 276 -6.65 6.97 1.02
CA ARG A 276 -6.93 7.83 2.17
C ARG A 276 -7.48 9.21 1.79
N LEU A 277 -7.05 9.74 0.65
CA LEU A 277 -7.57 11.00 0.08
C LEU A 277 -8.92 10.84 -0.64
N GLY A 278 -9.50 9.62 -0.66
CA GLY A 278 -10.76 9.34 -1.35
C GLY A 278 -10.65 9.25 -2.88
N ARG A 279 -9.43 9.25 -3.44
CA ARG A 279 -9.14 9.18 -4.88
C ARG A 279 -9.03 7.72 -5.33
N TYR A 280 -10.13 6.97 -5.19
CA TYR A 280 -10.13 5.49 -5.29
C TYR A 280 -9.75 4.95 -6.67
N ALA A 281 -10.18 5.61 -7.76
CA ALA A 281 -9.81 5.19 -9.11
C ALA A 281 -8.31 5.35 -9.38
N GLU A 282 -7.72 6.43 -8.90
CA GLU A 282 -6.28 6.67 -9.01
C GLU A 282 -5.49 5.73 -8.09
N ALA A 283 -6.03 5.44 -6.89
CA ALA A 283 -5.47 4.42 -6.01
C ALA A 283 -5.38 3.06 -6.70
N LEU A 284 -6.47 2.64 -7.38
CA LEU A 284 -6.48 1.39 -8.14
C LEU A 284 -5.43 1.39 -9.25
N ALA A 285 -5.31 2.47 -10.01
CA ALA A 285 -4.29 2.61 -11.06
C ALA A 285 -2.85 2.49 -10.51
N SER A 286 -2.57 3.07 -9.34
CA SER A 286 -1.27 2.91 -8.67
C SER A 286 -0.99 1.47 -8.26
N GLN A 287 -2.00 0.73 -7.80
CA GLN A 287 -1.84 -0.70 -7.49
C GLN A 287 -1.60 -1.54 -8.75
N GLU A 288 -2.21 -1.18 -9.88
CA GLU A 288 -1.93 -1.84 -11.16
C GLU A 288 -0.46 -1.65 -11.60
N TRP A 289 0.10 -0.46 -11.39
CA TRP A 289 1.54 -0.21 -11.62
C TRP A 289 2.42 -1.02 -10.66
N ALA A 290 2.03 -1.12 -9.38
CA ALA A 290 2.72 -1.98 -8.42
C ALA A 290 2.73 -3.44 -8.88
N LEU A 291 1.60 -3.95 -9.38
CA LEU A 291 1.46 -5.31 -9.88
C LEU A 291 2.21 -5.55 -11.22
N LYS A 292 2.34 -4.54 -12.07
CA LYS A 292 3.21 -4.61 -13.26
C LYS A 292 4.68 -4.71 -12.88
N ALA A 293 5.11 -3.98 -11.84
CA ALA A 293 6.47 -4.01 -11.34
C ALA A 293 6.78 -5.30 -10.58
N LYS A 294 5.79 -5.85 -9.88
CA LYS A 294 5.91 -7.10 -9.11
C LYS A 294 4.61 -7.89 -9.16
N GLU A 295 4.58 -8.88 -10.04
CA GLU A 295 3.46 -9.80 -10.17
C GLU A 295 3.17 -10.51 -8.83
N LYS A 296 1.88 -10.72 -8.52
CA LYS A 296 1.42 -11.38 -7.28
C LYS A 296 1.85 -10.69 -5.97
N TYR A 297 2.07 -9.38 -6.00
CA TYR A 297 2.40 -8.62 -4.78
C TYR A 297 1.18 -8.53 -3.87
N SER A 298 1.20 -9.29 -2.75
CA SER A 298 0.08 -9.42 -1.81
C SER A 298 -0.47 -8.09 -1.30
N LEU A 299 0.43 -7.15 -0.95
CA LEU A 299 0.03 -5.82 -0.48
C LEU A 299 -0.74 -5.05 -1.56
N ALA A 300 -0.25 -5.03 -2.80
CA ALA A 300 -0.92 -4.33 -3.90
C ALA A 300 -2.28 -4.95 -4.23
N LEU A 301 -2.40 -6.28 -4.21
CA LEU A 301 -3.66 -6.99 -4.40
C LEU A 301 -4.68 -6.65 -3.30
N ALA A 302 -4.25 -6.61 -2.03
CA ALA A 302 -5.12 -6.24 -0.90
C ALA A 302 -5.57 -4.77 -0.98
N ASN A 303 -4.67 -3.87 -1.37
CA ASN A 303 -4.99 -2.46 -1.57
C ASN A 303 -5.91 -2.24 -2.79
N SER A 304 -5.75 -3.05 -3.86
CA SER A 304 -6.70 -3.07 -4.99
C SER A 304 -8.09 -3.47 -4.52
N CYS A 305 -8.18 -4.51 -3.69
CA CYS A 305 -9.46 -4.93 -3.08
C CYS A 305 -10.09 -3.79 -2.28
N ALA A 306 -9.31 -3.06 -1.48
CA ALA A 306 -9.80 -1.92 -0.72
C ALA A 306 -10.32 -0.79 -1.62
N ALA A 307 -9.61 -0.46 -2.70
CA ALA A 307 -10.05 0.55 -3.66
C ALA A 307 -11.33 0.13 -4.39
N LEU A 308 -11.41 -1.11 -4.86
CA LEU A 308 -12.57 -1.69 -5.53
C LEU A 308 -13.81 -1.73 -4.61
N ASN A 309 -13.64 -2.01 -3.31
CA ASN A 309 -14.72 -1.92 -2.33
C ASN A 309 -15.33 -0.51 -2.28
N GLN A 310 -14.49 0.53 -2.29
CA GLN A 310 -14.96 1.92 -2.29
C GLN A 310 -15.66 2.30 -3.60
N LEU A 311 -15.21 1.74 -4.71
CA LEU A 311 -15.86 1.88 -6.03
C LEU A 311 -17.13 1.02 -6.18
N ARG A 312 -17.52 0.26 -5.14
CA ARG A 312 -18.65 -0.68 -5.10
C ARG A 312 -18.54 -1.81 -6.14
N GLN A 313 -17.34 -2.11 -6.60
CA GLN A 313 -17.03 -3.24 -7.49
C GLN A 313 -16.71 -4.48 -6.63
N TYR A 314 -17.74 -4.97 -5.91
CA TYR A 314 -17.55 -5.96 -4.85
C TYR A 314 -17.11 -7.35 -5.35
N LYS A 315 -17.49 -7.73 -6.59
CA LYS A 315 -17.07 -9.02 -7.18
C LYS A 315 -15.58 -9.01 -7.49
N GLU A 316 -15.11 -7.95 -8.11
CA GLU A 316 -13.71 -7.72 -8.46
C GLU A 316 -12.87 -7.53 -7.17
N ALA A 317 -13.41 -6.81 -6.19
CA ALA A 317 -12.78 -6.67 -4.87
C ALA A 317 -12.59 -8.04 -4.20
N LEU A 318 -13.62 -8.89 -4.19
CA LEU A 318 -13.52 -10.23 -3.60
C LEU A 318 -12.47 -11.09 -4.31
N ALA A 319 -12.38 -11.02 -5.64
CA ALA A 319 -11.37 -11.72 -6.42
C ALA A 319 -9.96 -11.24 -6.05
N ALA A 320 -9.72 -9.91 -6.02
CA ALA A 320 -8.43 -9.33 -5.64
C ALA A 320 -8.01 -9.73 -4.21
N CYS A 321 -8.93 -9.68 -3.24
CA CYS A 321 -8.65 -10.12 -1.86
C CYS A 321 -8.32 -11.62 -1.78
N ASN A 322 -9.03 -12.48 -2.51
CA ASN A 322 -8.73 -13.91 -2.56
C ASN A 322 -7.33 -14.17 -3.15
N SER A 323 -6.99 -13.51 -4.26
CA SER A 323 -5.64 -13.61 -4.85
C SER A 323 -4.56 -13.11 -3.89
N ALA A 324 -4.80 -12.01 -3.16
CA ALA A 324 -3.86 -11.52 -2.15
C ALA A 324 -3.54 -12.56 -1.07
N ILE A 325 -4.57 -13.26 -0.59
CA ILE A 325 -4.48 -14.22 0.53
C ILE A 325 -3.91 -15.58 0.07
N GLN A 326 -4.28 -16.07 -1.11
CA GLN A 326 -4.02 -17.43 -1.56
C GLN A 326 -2.84 -17.53 -2.53
N GLU A 327 -2.68 -16.55 -3.42
CA GLU A 327 -1.76 -16.60 -4.55
C GLU A 327 -0.63 -15.59 -4.46
N GLY A 328 -0.75 -14.60 -3.59
CA GLY A 328 0.21 -13.53 -3.42
C GLY A 328 1.54 -14.01 -2.81
N ASP A 329 2.56 -13.18 -2.92
CA ASP A 329 3.94 -13.44 -2.46
C ASP A 329 4.12 -13.39 -0.94
N GLN A 330 3.03 -13.18 -0.19
CA GLN A 330 2.98 -13.05 1.27
C GLN A 330 3.81 -11.88 1.83
N GLN A 331 4.16 -10.90 0.98
CA GLN A 331 4.79 -9.66 1.44
C GLN A 331 3.72 -8.64 1.82
N TRP A 332 3.66 -8.32 3.07
CA TRP A 332 2.66 -7.47 3.70
C TRP A 332 3.31 -6.25 4.36
N ASP A 333 2.51 -5.24 4.67
CA ASP A 333 2.87 -4.17 5.59
C ASP A 333 2.67 -4.59 7.06
N TYR A 334 2.66 -3.60 7.97
CA TYR A 334 2.46 -3.83 9.41
C TYR A 334 1.09 -4.43 9.76
N LEU A 335 0.07 -4.29 8.90
CA LEU A 335 -1.25 -4.91 9.09
C LEU A 335 -1.26 -6.38 8.66
N GLY A 336 -0.25 -6.81 7.93
CA GLY A 336 -0.14 -8.17 7.45
C GLY A 336 -1.33 -8.60 6.60
N SER A 337 -1.59 -9.91 6.56
CA SER A 337 -2.75 -10.46 5.85
C SER A 337 -4.10 -10.10 6.52
N ALA A 338 -4.10 -9.58 7.75
CA ALA A 338 -5.32 -9.17 8.45
C ALA A 338 -6.10 -8.11 7.67
N TRP A 339 -5.39 -7.16 7.04
CA TRP A 339 -6.01 -6.15 6.17
C TRP A 339 -6.76 -6.78 4.99
N ALA A 340 -6.16 -7.75 4.31
CA ALA A 340 -6.81 -8.44 3.20
C ALA A 340 -8.08 -9.19 3.64
N TRP A 341 -8.05 -9.85 4.81
CA TRP A 341 -9.21 -10.51 5.39
C TRP A 341 -10.33 -9.54 5.76
N ASP A 342 -10.00 -8.36 6.31
CA ASP A 342 -10.97 -7.31 6.62
C ASP A 342 -11.61 -6.74 5.34
N GLN A 343 -10.80 -6.45 4.32
CA GLN A 343 -11.33 -5.98 3.04
C GLN A 343 -12.16 -7.03 2.31
N ARG A 344 -11.81 -8.33 2.46
CA ARG A 344 -12.63 -9.44 1.98
C ARG A 344 -14.01 -9.47 2.68
N ALA A 345 -14.05 -9.21 3.99
CA ALA A 345 -15.31 -9.10 4.71
C ALA A 345 -16.17 -7.95 4.17
N ASN A 346 -15.56 -6.78 3.87
CA ASN A 346 -16.26 -5.64 3.29
C ASN A 346 -16.82 -5.96 1.89
N ALA A 347 -16.07 -6.65 1.02
CA ALA A 347 -16.54 -7.08 -0.28
C ALA A 347 -17.74 -8.05 -0.18
N LEU A 348 -17.66 -9.02 0.74
CA LEU A 348 -18.73 -9.99 1.00
C LEU A 348 -19.97 -9.33 1.59
N ASN A 349 -19.82 -8.32 2.46
CA ASN A 349 -20.92 -7.50 2.96
C ASN A 349 -21.63 -6.77 1.81
N GLY A 350 -20.84 -6.17 0.89
CA GLY A 350 -21.39 -5.50 -0.29
C GLY A 350 -22.15 -6.44 -1.24
N LEU A 351 -21.80 -7.75 -1.24
CA LEU A 351 -22.50 -8.80 -1.98
C LEU A 351 -23.67 -9.43 -1.21
N GLY A 352 -23.96 -9.00 0.01
CA GLY A 352 -25.00 -9.58 0.87
C GLY A 352 -24.65 -10.95 1.47
N LYS A 353 -23.38 -11.40 1.37
CA LYS A 353 -22.91 -12.69 1.88
C LYS A 353 -22.40 -12.57 3.34
N TYR A 354 -23.31 -12.22 4.24
CA TYR A 354 -22.97 -11.79 5.59
C TYR A 354 -22.30 -12.85 6.47
N GLU A 355 -22.64 -14.15 6.31
CA GLU A 355 -22.00 -15.21 7.09
C GLU A 355 -20.54 -15.44 6.67
N GLU A 356 -20.26 -15.42 5.36
CA GLU A 356 -18.89 -15.48 4.84
C GLU A 356 -18.09 -14.23 5.23
N ALA A 357 -18.74 -13.06 5.25
CA ALA A 357 -18.15 -11.81 5.72
C ALA A 357 -17.77 -11.89 7.20
N LEU A 358 -18.64 -12.44 8.06
CA LEU A 358 -18.38 -12.62 9.48
C LEU A 358 -17.19 -13.55 9.72
N ALA A 359 -17.09 -14.65 8.97
CA ALA A 359 -15.94 -15.55 9.04
C ALA A 359 -14.62 -14.82 8.68
N SER A 360 -14.65 -13.99 7.63
CA SER A 360 -13.49 -13.20 7.20
C SER A 360 -13.11 -12.13 8.25
N ALA A 361 -14.09 -11.41 8.80
CA ALA A 361 -13.87 -10.43 9.87
C ALA A 361 -13.29 -11.07 11.15
N ASN A 362 -13.79 -12.25 11.54
CA ASN A 362 -13.24 -13.00 12.66
C ASN A 362 -11.78 -13.40 12.39
N ARG A 363 -11.44 -13.78 11.16
CA ARG A 363 -10.06 -14.10 10.78
C ARG A 363 -9.15 -12.86 10.85
N ALA A 364 -9.59 -11.70 10.38
CA ALA A 364 -8.85 -10.44 10.51
C ALA A 364 -8.54 -10.12 11.98
N ILE A 365 -9.55 -10.21 12.86
CA ILE A 365 -9.40 -9.98 14.31
C ILE A 365 -8.47 -11.01 14.96
N SER A 366 -8.54 -12.29 14.57
CA SER A 366 -7.67 -13.33 15.13
C SER A 366 -6.19 -13.08 14.80
N LEU A 367 -5.90 -12.45 13.66
CA LEU A 367 -4.55 -12.09 13.23
C LEU A 367 -4.07 -10.81 13.92
N GLN A 368 -4.96 -9.83 14.10
CA GLN A 368 -4.61 -8.53 14.69
C GLN A 368 -5.76 -7.98 15.56
N PRO A 369 -5.88 -8.43 16.80
CA PRO A 369 -7.00 -8.09 17.69
C PRO A 369 -6.98 -6.64 18.19
N SER A 370 -5.83 -5.95 18.10
CA SER A 370 -5.67 -4.55 18.54
C SER A 370 -6.19 -3.51 17.55
N GLN A 371 -6.62 -3.94 16.35
CA GLN A 371 -7.08 -3.01 15.31
C GLN A 371 -8.57 -2.70 15.48
N ALA A 372 -8.90 -1.50 15.97
CA ALA A 372 -10.28 -1.07 16.28
C ALA A 372 -11.22 -1.16 15.07
N SER A 373 -10.74 -0.83 13.87
CA SER A 373 -11.54 -0.85 12.63
C SER A 373 -12.10 -2.24 12.30
N PHE A 374 -11.34 -3.31 12.57
CA PHE A 374 -11.78 -4.69 12.30
C PHE A 374 -12.96 -5.09 13.18
N TRP A 375 -12.97 -4.66 14.45
CA TRP A 375 -14.11 -4.84 15.34
C TRP A 375 -15.33 -4.04 14.89
N GLY A 376 -15.12 -2.81 14.37
CA GLY A 376 -16.16 -1.98 13.80
C GLY A 376 -16.82 -2.62 12.56
N ASN A 377 -16.02 -3.18 11.65
CA ASN A 377 -16.50 -3.88 10.45
C ASN A 377 -17.23 -5.18 10.79
N ARG A 378 -16.72 -5.94 11.78
CA ARG A 378 -17.43 -7.10 12.33
C ARG A 378 -18.79 -6.72 12.92
N ALA A 379 -18.87 -5.61 13.65
CA ALA A 379 -20.12 -5.14 14.21
C ALA A 379 -21.14 -4.78 13.11
N ALA A 380 -20.71 -4.14 12.03
CA ALA A 380 -21.57 -3.84 10.88
C ALA A 380 -22.12 -5.12 10.22
N THR A 381 -21.28 -6.13 10.07
CA THR A 381 -21.69 -7.46 9.55
C THR A 381 -22.72 -8.12 10.47
N LEU A 382 -22.46 -8.14 11.78
CA LEU A 382 -23.38 -8.72 12.78
C LEU A 382 -24.70 -7.98 12.85
N TRP A 383 -24.68 -6.65 12.70
CA TRP A 383 -25.90 -5.85 12.60
C TRP A 383 -26.72 -6.23 11.37
N ALA A 384 -26.08 -6.43 10.21
CA ALA A 384 -26.77 -6.87 9.00
C ALA A 384 -27.38 -8.28 9.13
N LEU A 385 -26.79 -9.15 9.97
CA LEU A 385 -27.33 -10.47 10.34
C LEU A 385 -28.41 -10.42 11.42
N GLY A 386 -28.77 -9.25 11.96
CA GLY A 386 -29.70 -9.09 13.07
C GLY A 386 -29.18 -9.60 14.42
N ARG A 387 -27.84 -9.88 14.52
CA ARG A 387 -27.20 -10.38 15.76
C ARG A 387 -26.74 -9.20 16.63
N PHE A 388 -27.71 -8.41 17.13
CA PHE A 388 -27.45 -7.10 17.72
C PHE A 388 -26.61 -7.16 19.01
N ASP A 389 -26.78 -8.18 19.88
CA ASP A 389 -25.98 -8.29 21.11
C ASP A 389 -24.50 -8.54 20.82
N LEU A 390 -24.20 -9.39 19.85
CA LEU A 390 -22.82 -9.64 19.41
C LEU A 390 -22.23 -8.42 18.68
N ALA A 391 -23.05 -7.70 17.93
CA ALA A 391 -22.65 -6.45 17.29
C ALA A 391 -22.30 -5.39 18.36
N LEU A 392 -23.11 -5.25 19.41
CA LEU A 392 -22.87 -4.35 20.53
C LEU A 392 -21.54 -4.70 21.25
N SER A 393 -21.30 -5.98 21.53
CA SER A 393 -20.01 -6.44 22.08
C SER A 393 -18.83 -6.05 21.19
N SER A 394 -18.97 -6.18 19.87
CA SER A 394 -17.92 -5.83 18.93
C SER A 394 -17.64 -4.31 18.92
N THR A 395 -18.68 -3.47 18.93
CA THR A 395 -18.47 -2.01 19.02
C THR A 395 -17.88 -1.58 20.35
N ASN A 396 -18.22 -2.25 21.45
CA ASN A 396 -17.58 -2.00 22.76
C ASN A 396 -16.07 -2.25 22.69
N GLN A 397 -15.62 -3.33 22.02
CA GLN A 397 -14.21 -3.60 21.81
C GLN A 397 -13.55 -2.55 20.89
N ALA A 398 -14.22 -2.16 19.81
CA ALA A 398 -13.72 -1.09 18.93
C ALA A 398 -13.53 0.24 19.70
N ILE A 399 -14.50 0.62 20.54
CA ILE A 399 -14.45 1.83 21.38
C ILE A 399 -13.37 1.72 22.46
N ALA A 400 -13.19 0.55 23.09
CA ALA A 400 -12.15 0.33 24.08
C ALA A 400 -10.74 0.51 23.48
N LEU A 401 -10.55 0.08 22.22
CA LEU A 401 -9.30 0.25 21.48
C LEU A 401 -9.08 1.68 20.96
N ASN A 402 -10.14 2.38 20.58
CA ASN A 402 -10.08 3.78 20.14
C ASN A 402 -11.36 4.53 20.59
N GLN A 403 -11.26 5.22 21.72
CA GLN A 403 -12.37 5.98 22.32
C GLN A 403 -12.83 7.18 21.48
N ASN A 404 -11.97 7.69 20.58
CA ASN A 404 -12.29 8.82 19.73
C ASN A 404 -12.83 8.41 18.35
N SER A 405 -13.01 7.11 18.09
CA SER A 405 -13.47 6.63 16.79
C SER A 405 -14.94 7.01 16.52
N SER A 406 -15.16 7.98 15.64
CA SER A 406 -16.49 8.37 15.17
C SER A 406 -17.25 7.21 14.55
N SER A 407 -16.58 6.35 13.78
CA SER A 407 -17.21 5.19 13.12
C SER A 407 -17.65 4.13 14.12
N ALA A 408 -16.86 3.86 15.16
CA ALA A 408 -17.20 2.90 16.20
C ALA A 408 -18.43 3.37 17.01
N TRP A 409 -18.45 4.64 17.42
CA TRP A 409 -19.58 5.24 18.13
C TRP A 409 -20.83 5.32 17.26
N PHE A 410 -20.71 5.64 15.98
CA PHE A 410 -21.84 5.65 15.04
C PHE A 410 -22.49 4.27 14.90
N ASN A 411 -21.67 3.24 14.67
CA ASN A 411 -22.17 1.87 14.59
C ASN A 411 -22.80 1.41 15.92
N HIS A 412 -22.20 1.79 17.05
CA HIS A 412 -22.75 1.53 18.38
C HIS A 412 -24.15 2.15 18.54
N GLY A 413 -24.31 3.42 18.15
CA GLY A 413 -25.59 4.11 18.18
C GLY A 413 -26.65 3.46 17.29
N ARG A 414 -26.27 3.04 16.08
CA ARG A 414 -27.18 2.31 15.16
C ARG A 414 -27.68 0.99 15.76
N ILE A 415 -26.78 0.24 16.40
CA ILE A 415 -27.13 -1.04 17.05
C ILE A 415 -28.06 -0.79 18.23
N LEU A 416 -27.76 0.19 19.09
CA LEU A 416 -28.62 0.59 20.21
C LEU A 416 -29.99 1.02 19.73
N ALA A 417 -30.08 1.79 18.65
CA ALA A 417 -31.35 2.20 18.05
C ALA A 417 -32.17 1.01 17.54
N SER A 418 -31.50 -0.02 16.97
CA SER A 418 -32.14 -1.27 16.54
C SER A 418 -32.64 -2.11 17.72
N LEU A 419 -32.01 -2.01 18.88
CA LEU A 419 -32.44 -2.63 20.14
C LEU A 419 -33.51 -1.82 20.88
N GLY A 420 -33.94 -0.67 20.34
CA GLY A 420 -34.89 0.21 21.00
C GLY A 420 -34.32 1.04 22.17
N ARG A 421 -33.00 0.99 22.41
CA ARG A 421 -32.27 1.73 23.45
C ARG A 421 -31.99 3.16 22.98
N THR A 422 -33.06 3.93 22.77
CA THR A 422 -33.07 5.18 22.02
C THR A 422 -32.21 6.29 22.64
N GLU A 423 -32.31 6.48 23.97
CA GLU A 423 -31.52 7.50 24.67
C GLU A 423 -30.03 7.21 24.65
N GLU A 424 -29.64 5.94 24.81
CA GLU A 424 -28.25 5.52 24.72
C GLU A 424 -27.70 5.67 23.29
N ALA A 425 -28.55 5.44 22.30
CA ALA A 425 -28.20 5.68 20.90
C ALA A 425 -27.93 7.16 20.62
N LEU A 426 -28.71 8.09 21.22
CA LEU A 426 -28.45 9.52 21.11
C LEU A 426 -27.09 9.90 21.69
N ILE A 427 -26.75 9.39 22.87
CA ILE A 427 -25.44 9.62 23.51
C ILE A 427 -24.32 9.10 22.61
N ALA A 428 -24.50 7.92 22.02
CA ALA A 428 -23.53 7.35 21.11
C ALA A 428 -23.33 8.21 19.84
N TYR A 429 -24.42 8.76 19.27
CA TYR A 429 -24.30 9.67 18.12
C TYR A 429 -23.63 11.00 18.51
N GLU A 430 -23.83 11.52 19.71
CA GLU A 430 -23.13 12.70 20.21
C GLU A 430 -21.63 12.45 20.32
N LYS A 431 -21.23 11.28 20.84
CA LYS A 431 -19.84 10.86 20.89
C LYS A 431 -19.24 10.68 19.49
N ALA A 432 -20.02 10.14 18.54
CA ALA A 432 -19.59 10.01 17.15
C ALA A 432 -19.33 11.37 16.46
N ILE A 433 -20.15 12.40 16.79
CA ILE A 433 -19.99 13.77 16.27
C ILE A 433 -18.73 14.45 16.86
N GLN A 434 -18.42 14.16 18.13
CA GLN A 434 -17.28 14.74 18.85
C GLN A 434 -15.94 14.03 18.57
N GLY A 435 -15.97 12.87 17.94
CA GLY A 435 -14.80 12.03 17.70
C GLY A 435 -13.86 12.55 16.60
N ASP A 436 -13.12 11.63 16.01
CA ASP A 436 -12.07 11.90 15.00
C ASP A 436 -12.60 12.29 13.60
N ALA A 437 -13.90 12.43 13.45
CA ALA A 437 -14.64 12.66 12.20
C ALA A 437 -14.41 11.57 11.11
N ASN A 438 -13.70 10.50 11.43
CA ASN A 438 -13.50 9.37 10.54
C ASN A 438 -14.64 8.35 10.66
N ILE A 439 -15.65 8.49 9.81
CA ILE A 439 -16.87 7.66 9.86
C ILE A 439 -16.78 6.49 8.90
N GLY A 440 -15.66 6.38 8.19
CA GLY A 440 -15.47 5.46 7.07
C GLY A 440 -15.87 6.11 5.74
N ASN A 441 -15.40 5.50 4.67
CA ASN A 441 -15.36 6.17 3.36
C ASN A 441 -16.72 6.27 2.64
N GLN A 442 -17.77 5.61 3.14
CA GLN A 442 -19.11 5.65 2.54
C GLN A 442 -20.13 6.46 3.36
N LEU A 443 -19.75 6.94 4.52
CA LEU A 443 -20.58 7.68 5.46
C LEU A 443 -19.95 9.04 5.74
N SER A 444 -20.76 9.99 6.15
CA SER A 444 -20.34 11.35 6.50
C SER A 444 -20.94 11.79 7.82
N LEU A 445 -20.47 12.89 8.39
CA LEU A 445 -21.10 13.51 9.55
C LEU A 445 -22.59 13.80 9.31
N ALA A 446 -22.98 14.05 8.05
CA ALA A 446 -24.40 14.23 7.69
C ALA A 446 -25.24 12.99 7.99
N ASP A 447 -24.66 11.76 7.82
CA ASP A 447 -25.37 10.52 8.12
C ASP A 447 -25.60 10.35 9.62
N ILE A 448 -24.64 10.75 10.47
CA ILE A 448 -24.83 10.74 11.93
C ILE A 448 -25.96 11.71 12.32
N TRP A 449 -25.92 12.94 11.82
CA TRP A 449 -26.95 13.93 12.07
C TRP A 449 -28.33 13.49 11.57
N THR A 450 -28.39 12.83 10.39
CA THR A 450 -29.63 12.29 9.84
C THR A 450 -30.23 11.20 10.74
N ASN A 451 -29.41 10.26 11.21
CA ASN A 451 -29.86 9.22 12.13
C ASN A 451 -30.28 9.81 13.51
N LYS A 452 -29.50 10.77 14.02
CA LYS A 452 -29.87 11.50 15.25
C LYS A 452 -31.21 12.22 15.12
N ALA A 453 -31.46 12.87 13.97
CA ALA A 453 -32.74 13.57 13.70
C ALA A 453 -33.93 12.60 13.71
N ALA A 454 -33.81 11.45 13.07
CA ALA A 454 -34.83 10.41 13.06
C ALA A 454 -35.13 9.88 14.47
N LEU A 455 -34.08 9.68 15.29
CA LEU A 455 -34.25 9.27 16.68
C LEU A 455 -34.94 10.32 17.55
N LEU A 456 -34.52 11.57 17.44
CA LEU A 456 -35.12 12.70 18.17
C LEU A 456 -36.61 12.86 17.81
N TRP A 457 -36.97 12.67 16.53
CA TRP A 457 -38.36 12.66 16.10
C TRP A 457 -39.17 11.53 16.77
N ARG A 458 -38.63 10.33 16.86
CA ARG A 458 -39.25 9.20 17.56
C ARG A 458 -39.47 9.46 19.05
N LEU A 459 -38.59 10.26 19.68
CA LEU A 459 -38.68 10.67 21.07
C LEU A 459 -39.60 11.91 21.28
N ASN A 460 -40.30 12.36 20.23
CA ASN A 460 -41.11 13.60 20.24
C ASN A 460 -40.31 14.89 20.54
N ARG A 461 -38.97 14.85 20.39
CA ARG A 461 -38.07 15.99 20.54
C ARG A 461 -37.97 16.75 19.21
N PHE A 462 -39.11 17.22 18.70
CA PHE A 462 -39.24 17.72 17.32
C PHE A 462 -38.36 18.92 17.00
N ARG A 463 -38.21 19.88 17.92
CA ARG A 463 -37.34 21.05 17.68
C ARG A 463 -35.88 20.65 17.51
N GLU A 464 -35.42 19.71 18.32
CA GLU A 464 -34.04 19.19 18.22
C GLU A 464 -33.87 18.36 16.95
N SER A 465 -34.88 17.61 16.54
CA SER A 465 -34.90 16.88 15.24
C SER A 465 -34.77 17.85 14.07
N ILE A 466 -35.47 19.01 14.10
CA ILE A 466 -35.30 20.06 13.08
C ILE A 466 -33.85 20.54 13.02
N THR A 467 -33.29 20.89 14.18
CA THR A 467 -31.89 21.35 14.25
C THR A 467 -30.93 20.29 13.70
N ALA A 468 -31.07 19.03 14.09
CA ALA A 468 -30.23 17.93 13.61
C ALA A 468 -30.37 17.71 12.10
N SER A 469 -31.61 17.77 11.57
CA SER A 469 -31.84 17.67 10.12
C SER A 469 -31.20 18.84 9.36
N GLN A 470 -31.27 20.06 9.89
CA GLN A 470 -30.61 21.23 9.30
C GLN A 470 -29.08 21.10 9.29
N GLN A 471 -28.48 20.56 10.35
CA GLN A 471 -27.05 20.25 10.40
C GLN A 471 -26.68 19.23 9.31
N ALA A 472 -27.46 18.15 9.17
CA ALA A 472 -27.26 17.17 8.14
C ALA A 472 -27.31 17.79 6.72
N ILE A 473 -28.34 18.63 6.47
CA ILE A 473 -28.53 19.33 5.18
C ILE A 473 -27.38 20.33 4.91
N GLY A 474 -26.91 21.03 5.93
CA GLY A 474 -25.79 21.96 5.82
C GLY A 474 -24.50 21.28 5.38
N ILE A 475 -24.27 20.05 5.86
CA ILE A 475 -23.10 19.23 5.48
C ILE A 475 -23.32 18.57 4.11
N ASN A 476 -24.49 17.96 3.91
CA ASN A 476 -24.84 17.29 2.65
C ASN A 476 -26.24 17.72 2.14
N PRO A 477 -26.31 18.78 1.33
CA PRO A 477 -27.59 19.25 0.77
C PRO A 477 -28.30 18.24 -0.15
N LYS A 478 -27.60 17.19 -0.57
CA LYS A 478 -28.13 16.11 -1.42
C LYS A 478 -28.65 14.90 -0.63
N SER A 479 -28.73 14.99 0.70
CA SER A 479 -29.34 13.95 1.53
C SER A 479 -30.87 14.07 1.49
N ASP A 480 -31.50 13.26 0.67
CA ASP A 480 -32.97 13.14 0.56
C ASP A 480 -33.61 12.78 1.91
N THR A 481 -33.00 11.83 2.63
CA THR A 481 -33.46 11.38 3.95
C THR A 481 -33.36 12.50 5.01
N ALA A 482 -32.36 13.37 4.95
CA ALA A 482 -32.27 14.52 5.86
C ALA A 482 -33.39 15.53 5.60
N TRP A 483 -33.69 15.81 4.34
CA TRP A 483 -34.85 16.66 3.97
C TRP A 483 -36.18 16.03 4.39
N PHE A 484 -36.33 14.71 4.24
CA PHE A 484 -37.53 14.00 4.69
C PHE A 484 -37.70 14.07 6.19
N ASN A 485 -36.65 13.83 7.01
CA ASN A 485 -36.69 13.94 8.45
C ASN A 485 -37.02 15.38 8.93
N LEU A 486 -36.50 16.40 8.22
CA LEU A 486 -36.90 17.79 8.45
C LEU A 486 -38.40 17.98 8.23
N GLY A 487 -38.93 17.45 7.14
CA GLY A 487 -40.35 17.48 6.82
C GLY A 487 -41.21 16.83 7.92
N LEU A 488 -40.83 15.63 8.38
CA LEU A 488 -41.51 14.92 9.47
C LEU A 488 -41.55 15.76 10.77
N ALA A 489 -40.42 16.33 11.15
CA ALA A 489 -40.32 17.11 12.37
C ALA A 489 -41.11 18.42 12.29
N LEU A 490 -41.11 19.09 11.12
CA LEU A 490 -41.91 20.30 10.88
C LEU A 490 -43.41 20.00 10.88
N MET A 491 -43.84 18.87 10.30
CA MET A 491 -45.23 18.39 10.37
C MET A 491 -45.71 18.24 11.83
N SER A 492 -44.85 17.66 12.68
CA SER A 492 -45.16 17.36 14.08
C SER A 492 -45.33 18.61 14.96
N ILE A 493 -44.93 19.80 14.46
CA ILE A 493 -45.11 21.12 15.16
C ILE A 493 -45.95 22.09 14.32
N ASP A 494 -46.79 21.57 13.43
CA ASP A 494 -47.76 22.29 12.61
C ASP A 494 -47.17 23.33 11.63
N ARG A 495 -45.85 23.22 11.30
CA ARG A 495 -45.18 24.07 10.31
C ARG A 495 -45.37 23.49 8.90
N TYR A 496 -46.62 23.33 8.45
CA TYR A 496 -47.00 22.57 7.27
C TYR A 496 -46.43 23.14 5.97
N ALA A 497 -46.37 24.48 5.83
CA ALA A 497 -45.81 25.11 4.63
C ALA A 497 -44.32 24.76 4.43
N GLU A 498 -43.57 24.83 5.51
CA GLU A 498 -42.13 24.51 5.49
C GLU A 498 -41.89 22.99 5.32
N ALA A 499 -42.78 22.18 5.92
CA ALA A 499 -42.75 20.74 5.72
C ALA A 499 -42.98 20.37 4.24
N ALA A 500 -43.95 21.00 3.57
CA ALA A 500 -44.20 20.78 2.14
C ALA A 500 -42.98 21.15 1.27
N VAL A 501 -42.25 22.20 1.59
CA VAL A 501 -41.01 22.59 0.95
C VAL A 501 -39.91 21.53 1.18
N ALA A 502 -39.74 21.07 2.44
CA ALA A 502 -38.73 20.07 2.79
C ALA A 502 -39.00 18.74 2.04
N TYR A 503 -40.22 18.26 2.01
CA TYR A 503 -40.60 17.07 1.24
C TYR A 503 -40.40 17.27 -0.27
N SER A 504 -40.69 18.46 -0.80
CA SER A 504 -40.45 18.76 -2.23
C SER A 504 -38.94 18.67 -2.58
N ARG A 505 -38.05 19.05 -1.65
CA ARG A 505 -36.61 18.89 -1.78
C ARG A 505 -36.20 17.41 -1.74
N ALA A 506 -36.78 16.62 -0.81
CA ALA A 506 -36.55 15.17 -0.76
C ALA A 506 -36.99 14.49 -2.07
N ILE A 507 -38.17 14.83 -2.60
CA ILE A 507 -38.67 14.33 -3.88
C ILE A 507 -37.75 14.69 -5.04
N ALA A 508 -37.23 15.91 -5.09
CA ALA A 508 -36.32 16.34 -6.16
C ALA A 508 -35.01 15.52 -6.18
N LEU A 509 -34.62 14.95 -5.03
CA LEU A 509 -33.43 14.12 -4.89
C LEU A 509 -33.73 12.64 -5.17
N ASP A 510 -34.90 12.14 -4.76
CA ASP A 510 -35.40 10.79 -5.08
C ASP A 510 -36.88 10.82 -5.44
N LEU A 511 -37.15 10.81 -6.74
CA LEU A 511 -38.50 10.80 -7.31
C LEU A 511 -39.28 9.49 -7.08
N LYS A 512 -38.56 8.39 -6.71
CA LYS A 512 -39.15 7.04 -6.63
C LYS A 512 -39.60 6.66 -5.22
N ASN A 513 -39.36 7.48 -4.22
CA ASN A 513 -39.75 7.19 -2.87
C ASN A 513 -41.19 7.65 -2.59
N ALA A 514 -42.10 6.69 -2.40
CA ALA A 514 -43.52 6.94 -2.17
C ALA A 514 -43.80 7.70 -0.85
N ASP A 515 -42.95 7.51 0.18
CA ASP A 515 -43.12 8.16 1.48
C ASP A 515 -42.91 9.69 1.40
N TYR A 516 -42.01 10.14 0.52
CA TYR A 516 -41.78 11.57 0.31
C TYR A 516 -43.00 12.25 -0.31
N TRP A 517 -43.62 11.59 -1.30
CA TRP A 517 -44.85 12.05 -1.92
C TRP A 517 -46.02 12.05 -0.93
N THR A 518 -46.12 11.00 -0.09
CA THR A 518 -47.14 10.92 0.97
C THR A 518 -46.97 12.04 1.97
N GLY A 519 -45.73 12.27 2.47
CA GLY A 519 -45.44 13.36 3.40
C GLY A 519 -45.82 14.73 2.84
N ARG A 520 -45.48 15.01 1.56
CA ARG A 520 -45.88 16.23 0.87
C ARG A 520 -47.41 16.37 0.77
N GLY A 521 -48.09 15.26 0.37
CA GLY A 521 -49.54 15.23 0.29
C GLY A 521 -50.22 15.56 1.65
N LEU A 522 -49.70 15.00 2.74
CA LEU A 522 -50.17 15.29 4.11
C LEU A 522 -50.01 16.77 4.50
N ALA A 523 -48.83 17.33 4.18
CA ALA A 523 -48.57 18.75 4.46
C ALA A 523 -49.49 19.68 3.67
N LEU A 524 -49.71 19.38 2.37
CA LEU A 524 -50.63 20.12 1.52
C LEU A 524 -52.10 19.99 1.96
N LEU A 525 -52.49 18.80 2.41
CA LEU A 525 -53.84 18.53 2.96
C LEU A 525 -54.09 19.35 4.25
N ALA A 526 -53.07 19.43 5.11
CA ALA A 526 -53.14 20.26 6.33
C ALA A 526 -53.24 21.77 6.01
N LEU A 527 -52.66 22.20 4.91
CA LEU A 527 -52.76 23.57 4.37
C LEU A 527 -54.10 23.83 3.61
N ASN A 528 -54.99 22.84 3.54
CA ASN A 528 -56.20 22.86 2.74
C ASN A 528 -55.98 23.00 1.19
N SER A 529 -54.78 22.76 0.71
CA SER A 529 -54.44 22.69 -0.74
C SER A 529 -54.81 21.31 -1.29
N ASN A 530 -56.11 21.00 -1.27
CA ASN A 530 -56.63 19.67 -1.60
C ASN A 530 -56.29 19.19 -3.03
N PRO A 531 -56.34 20.04 -4.09
CA PRO A 531 -55.95 19.62 -5.42
C PRO A 531 -54.48 19.17 -5.50
N ASP A 532 -53.57 19.93 -4.92
CA ASP A 532 -52.14 19.60 -4.91
C ASP A 532 -51.84 18.37 -4.07
N ALA A 533 -52.56 18.21 -2.93
CA ALA A 533 -52.46 17.01 -2.12
C ALA A 533 -52.92 15.75 -2.88
N LEU A 534 -53.99 15.84 -3.69
CA LEU A 534 -54.44 14.75 -4.52
C LEU A 534 -53.35 14.30 -5.52
N VAL A 535 -52.71 15.24 -6.22
CA VAL A 535 -51.63 14.96 -7.14
C VAL A 535 -50.49 14.24 -6.40
N ALA A 536 -50.13 14.68 -5.23
CA ALA A 536 -49.06 14.05 -4.44
C ALA A 536 -49.41 12.61 -4.04
N PHE A 537 -50.65 12.38 -3.53
CA PHE A 537 -51.09 11.00 -3.17
C PHE A 537 -51.21 10.10 -4.36
N GLU A 538 -51.60 10.59 -5.54
CA GLU A 538 -51.63 9.80 -6.78
C GLU A 538 -50.25 9.33 -7.20
N GLN A 539 -49.26 10.21 -7.10
CA GLN A 539 -47.87 9.82 -7.36
C GLN A 539 -47.37 8.81 -6.32
N ALA A 540 -47.65 8.99 -5.04
CA ALA A 540 -47.29 8.04 -4.00
C ALA A 540 -47.88 6.64 -4.29
N LEU A 541 -49.19 6.57 -4.61
CA LEU A 541 -49.88 5.31 -4.91
C LEU A 541 -49.46 4.68 -6.25
N LYS A 542 -49.02 5.48 -7.21
CA LYS A 542 -48.43 4.97 -8.44
C LYS A 542 -47.10 4.26 -8.17
N LEU A 543 -46.32 4.76 -7.20
CA LEU A 543 -45.04 4.18 -6.79
C LEU A 543 -45.23 2.99 -5.84
N ASN A 544 -46.18 3.09 -4.90
CA ASN A 544 -46.50 2.05 -3.94
C ASN A 544 -48.04 1.94 -3.77
N PRO A 545 -48.73 1.08 -4.55
CA PRO A 545 -50.17 0.92 -4.48
C PRO A 545 -50.72 0.43 -3.13
N SER A 546 -49.90 -0.21 -2.32
CA SER A 546 -50.27 -0.74 -1.00
C SER A 546 -50.12 0.25 0.15
N GLN A 547 -49.78 1.52 -0.12
CA GLN A 547 -49.55 2.51 0.91
C GLN A 547 -50.86 3.03 1.55
N THR A 548 -51.23 2.42 2.67
CA THR A 548 -52.52 2.67 3.35
C THR A 548 -52.72 4.14 3.71
N GLN A 549 -51.66 4.82 4.21
CA GLN A 549 -51.74 6.23 4.60
C GLN A 549 -52.08 7.13 3.41
N ALA A 550 -51.46 6.91 2.26
CA ALA A 550 -51.74 7.67 1.04
C ALA A 550 -53.18 7.43 0.55
N THR A 551 -53.66 6.16 0.60
CA THR A 551 -55.02 5.79 0.21
C THR A 551 -56.08 6.50 1.07
N ILE A 552 -55.92 6.44 2.40
CA ILE A 552 -56.85 7.09 3.34
C ILE A 552 -56.84 8.61 3.13
N SER A 553 -55.64 9.20 3.08
CA SER A 553 -55.51 10.66 2.97
C SER A 553 -55.97 11.21 1.62
N LYS A 554 -55.83 10.41 0.51
CA LYS A 554 -56.44 10.73 -0.80
C LYS A 554 -57.96 10.80 -0.73
N ALA A 555 -58.61 9.84 -0.06
CA ALA A 555 -60.08 9.87 0.14
C ALA A 555 -60.53 11.11 0.91
N ILE A 556 -59.80 11.49 1.95
CA ILE A 556 -60.08 12.73 2.72
C ILE A 556 -59.93 13.97 1.82
N ALA A 557 -58.88 14.03 0.99
CA ALA A 557 -58.66 15.15 0.07
C ALA A 557 -59.76 15.27 -0.97
N ILE A 558 -60.27 14.14 -1.52
CA ILE A 558 -61.42 14.11 -2.42
C ILE A 558 -62.67 14.66 -1.75
N GLU A 559 -62.97 14.20 -0.52
CA GLU A 559 -64.15 14.65 0.20
C GLU A 559 -64.10 16.17 0.50
N ARG A 560 -62.93 16.69 0.92
CA ARG A 560 -62.74 18.12 1.16
C ARG A 560 -62.75 18.98 -0.12
N SER A 561 -62.55 18.39 -1.29
CA SER A 561 -62.60 19.08 -2.58
C SER A 561 -63.99 19.21 -3.14
N LYS A 562 -64.99 18.49 -2.57
CA LYS A 562 -66.39 18.61 -3.00
C LYS A 562 -66.96 19.99 -2.69
N PRO A 563 -67.73 20.60 -3.58
CA PRO A 563 -68.40 21.87 -3.28
C PRO A 563 -69.32 21.70 -2.08
N LYS A 564 -69.21 22.59 -1.09
CA LYS A 564 -70.13 22.60 0.03
C LYS A 564 -71.55 22.78 -0.52
N PRO A 565 -72.56 21.96 -0.11
CA PRO A 565 -73.92 22.17 -0.53
C PRO A 565 -74.32 23.60 -0.13
N LEU A 566 -74.86 24.33 -1.11
CA LEU A 566 -75.45 25.65 -0.84
C LEU A 566 -76.49 25.45 0.25
N LYS A 567 -76.31 26.11 1.41
CA LYS A 567 -77.34 26.15 2.41
C LYS A 567 -78.59 26.77 1.75
N PRO A 568 -79.80 26.16 1.91
CA PRO A 568 -81.02 26.71 1.34
C PRO A 568 -81.41 28.05 1.89
#